data_ed05a6738c68d7b2bb74a3526c1b843e
#
_entry.id   ed05a6738c68d7b2bb74a3526c1b843e
#
_cell.length_a   1.000
_cell.length_b   1.000
_cell.length_c   1.000
_cell.angle_alpha   90.00
_cell.angle_beta   90.00
_cell.angle_gamma   90.00
#
_symmetry.space_group_name_H-M   'P 1'
#
loop_
_entity.id
_entity.type
_entity.pdbx_description
1 polymer ?
#
loop_
_entity_poly.entity_id
_entity_poly.type
_entity_poly.pdbx_seq_one_letter_code
_entity_poly.pdbx_strand_id
1 'polypeptide(L)'
;EEREKIGKKPFEYKESGQVVGFDVDLAREIAKELGAELKIEDMSFDGLLPALEGGRIDLAVAGMSVTTEREKNALFSEPYYQATQRVIVPEDSKIFNKSGLIGKKIGVQLGTTGDILASEIAGAKVVQFPAVPNVLQELASDRVDAVILDDAPATQYITAFTGLKILGSPIGNESYAIAMKKSNHALKEKVDQTINRMKEDGRMDALLKKYFGETR
;
A
#
# COMPACT_ATOMS: atom_id res chain seq x y z
N GLU A 1 -2.74 9.42 23.06
CA GLU A 1 -2.14 8.08 22.75
C GLU A 1 -2.57 7.51 21.37
N GLU A 2 -3.43 8.17 20.60
CA GLU A 2 -3.90 7.66 19.28
C GLU A 2 -3.15 8.23 18.06
N ARG A 3 -2.10 9.02 18.23
CA ARG A 3 -1.39 9.70 17.14
C ARG A 3 -0.25 8.91 16.49
N GLU A 4 0.03 7.68 16.91
CA GLU A 4 1.20 6.91 16.45
C GLU A 4 0.92 5.86 15.36
N LYS A 5 -0.26 5.85 14.74
CA LYS A 5 -0.57 4.87 13.69
C LYS A 5 -0.36 5.47 12.29
N ILE A 6 0.87 5.89 11.99
CA ILE A 6 1.26 6.33 10.65
C ILE A 6 1.73 5.10 9.87
N GLY A 7 1.19 4.88 8.65
CA GLY A 7 1.58 3.79 7.78
C GLY A 7 0.38 3.12 7.08
N LYS A 8 0.66 2.09 6.29
CA LYS A 8 -0.34 1.35 5.49
C LYS A 8 -0.65 0.01 6.15
N LYS A 9 -1.46 0.03 7.24
CA LYS A 9 -1.90 -1.23 7.88
C LYS A 9 -2.59 -2.17 6.89
N PRO A 10 -2.35 -3.47 6.95
CA PRO A 10 -1.46 -4.20 7.88
C PRO A 10 -0.02 -4.40 7.36
N PHE A 11 0.37 -3.74 6.26
CA PHE A 11 1.65 -3.94 5.59
C PHE A 11 2.80 -3.29 6.36
N GLU A 12 2.75 -1.98 6.60
CA GLU A 12 3.72 -1.24 7.39
C GLU A 12 3.02 -0.15 8.20
N TYR A 13 3.29 -0.10 9.51
CA TYR A 13 2.70 0.89 10.40
C TYR A 13 3.54 1.04 11.67
N LYS A 14 3.33 2.14 12.39
CA LYS A 14 3.98 2.35 13.69
C LYS A 14 3.15 1.77 14.83
N GLU A 15 3.82 1.03 15.68
CA GLU A 15 3.29 0.52 16.94
C GLU A 15 4.35 0.69 18.02
N SER A 16 4.01 1.41 19.09
CA SER A 16 4.95 1.72 20.19
C SER A 16 6.29 2.32 19.70
N GLY A 17 6.24 3.21 18.71
CA GLY A 17 7.41 3.87 18.12
C GLY A 17 8.23 3.02 17.15
N GLN A 18 7.86 1.76 16.91
CA GLN A 18 8.53 0.87 15.97
C GLN A 18 7.71 0.68 14.69
N VAL A 19 8.40 0.54 13.56
CA VAL A 19 7.75 0.14 12.30
C VAL A 19 7.57 -1.37 12.32
N VAL A 20 6.33 -1.81 12.16
CA VAL A 20 5.91 -3.21 12.18
C VAL A 20 4.95 -3.50 11.03
N GLY A 21 4.65 -4.76 10.79
CA GLY A 21 3.67 -5.17 9.79
C GLY A 21 4.17 -6.30 8.90
N PHE A 22 3.31 -6.71 7.97
CA PHE A 22 3.60 -7.78 7.02
C PHE A 22 4.88 -7.49 6.21
N ASP A 23 5.00 -6.28 5.67
CA ASP A 23 6.13 -5.88 4.84
C ASP A 23 7.44 -5.84 5.63
N VAL A 24 7.39 -5.47 6.91
CA VAL A 24 8.56 -5.50 7.80
C VAL A 24 9.02 -6.94 8.07
N ASP A 25 8.08 -7.86 8.32
CA ASP A 25 8.43 -9.26 8.57
C ASP A 25 8.93 -9.93 7.28
N LEU A 26 8.34 -9.60 6.12
CA LEU A 26 8.85 -10.03 4.82
C LEU A 26 10.28 -9.53 4.57
N ALA A 27 10.55 -8.26 4.86
CA ALA A 27 11.89 -7.69 4.74
C ALA A 27 12.91 -8.37 5.68
N ARG A 28 12.50 -8.77 6.90
CA ARG A 28 13.36 -9.54 7.81
C ARG A 28 13.74 -10.90 7.24
N GLU A 29 12.78 -11.63 6.68
CA GLU A 29 13.06 -12.93 6.06
C GLU A 29 14.02 -12.77 4.87
N ILE A 30 13.84 -11.74 4.05
CA ILE A 30 14.74 -11.44 2.93
C ILE A 30 16.15 -11.12 3.45
N ALA A 31 16.29 -10.23 4.43
CA ALA A 31 17.59 -9.88 4.99
C ALA A 31 18.31 -11.12 5.58
N LYS A 32 17.57 -11.99 6.27
CA LYS A 32 18.09 -13.24 6.82
C LYS A 32 18.62 -14.19 5.73
N GLU A 33 17.87 -14.39 4.65
CA GLU A 33 18.28 -15.21 3.52
C GLU A 33 19.50 -14.62 2.78
N LEU A 34 19.63 -13.29 2.77
CA LEU A 34 20.78 -12.58 2.19
C LEU A 34 22.02 -12.58 3.10
N GLY A 35 21.88 -13.01 4.37
CA GLY A 35 22.93 -12.86 5.38
C GLY A 35 23.27 -11.42 5.70
N ALA A 36 22.30 -10.52 5.59
CA ALA A 36 22.44 -9.07 5.78
C ALA A 36 21.70 -8.59 7.03
N GLU A 37 22.14 -7.47 7.59
CA GLU A 37 21.43 -6.76 8.64
C GLU A 37 20.29 -5.91 8.06
N LEU A 38 19.09 -6.00 8.64
CA LEU A 38 17.96 -5.18 8.23
C LEU A 38 18.03 -3.81 8.93
N LYS A 39 18.12 -2.76 8.12
CA LYS A 39 17.93 -1.38 8.56
C LYS A 39 16.63 -0.84 7.95
N ILE A 40 15.70 -0.38 8.78
CA ILE A 40 14.43 0.18 8.35
C ILE A 40 14.53 1.71 8.30
N GLU A 41 14.20 2.27 7.12
CA GLU A 41 14.07 3.71 6.90
C GLU A 41 12.59 4.02 6.66
N ASP A 42 11.99 4.80 7.57
CA ASP A 42 10.59 5.25 7.45
C ASP A 42 10.55 6.58 6.67
N MET A 43 9.77 6.61 5.61
CA MET A 43 9.61 7.78 4.74
C MET A 43 8.25 7.81 4.06
N SER A 44 7.89 8.95 3.45
CA SER A 44 6.66 9.06 2.67
C SER A 44 6.68 8.15 1.44
N PHE A 45 5.51 7.64 1.05
CA PHE A 45 5.37 6.68 -0.05
C PHE A 45 5.92 7.21 -1.38
N ASP A 46 5.63 8.46 -1.71
CA ASP A 46 6.12 9.15 -2.91
C ASP A 46 7.65 9.36 -2.93
N GLY A 47 8.29 9.30 -1.76
CA GLY A 47 9.74 9.39 -1.61
C GLY A 47 10.50 8.08 -1.87
N LEU A 48 9.83 6.92 -1.92
CA LEU A 48 10.48 5.60 -1.99
C LEU A 48 11.28 5.38 -3.28
N LEU A 49 10.69 5.61 -4.45
CA LEU A 49 11.37 5.41 -5.73
C LEU A 49 12.55 6.37 -5.92
N PRO A 50 12.44 7.68 -5.61
CA PRO A 50 13.60 8.57 -5.59
C PRO A 50 14.71 8.12 -4.62
N ALA A 51 14.37 7.56 -3.47
CA ALA A 51 15.35 7.05 -2.51
C ALA A 51 16.09 5.80 -3.02
N LEU A 52 15.40 4.91 -3.75
CA LEU A 52 16.02 3.77 -4.45
C LEU A 52 16.98 4.26 -5.56
N GLU A 53 16.54 5.17 -6.40
CA GLU A 53 17.33 5.73 -7.48
C GLU A 53 18.61 6.38 -6.96
N GLY A 54 18.49 7.18 -5.90
CA GLY A 54 19.62 7.84 -5.22
C GLY A 54 20.49 6.89 -4.40
N GLY A 55 20.12 5.61 -4.26
CA GLY A 55 20.88 4.62 -3.48
C GLY A 55 20.84 4.87 -1.96
N ARG A 56 19.84 5.58 -1.47
CA ARG A 56 19.59 5.80 -0.04
C ARG A 56 19.01 4.56 0.64
N ILE A 57 18.22 3.80 -0.09
CA ILE A 57 17.67 2.51 0.32
C ILE A 57 17.96 1.46 -0.77
N ASP A 58 18.02 0.18 -0.38
CA ASP A 58 18.27 -0.95 -1.27
C ASP A 58 16.97 -1.57 -1.77
N LEU A 59 15.93 -1.61 -0.90
CA LEU A 59 14.62 -2.18 -1.14
C LEU A 59 13.54 -1.19 -0.72
N ALA A 60 12.44 -1.12 -1.46
CA ALA A 60 11.19 -0.53 -1.01
C ALA A 60 10.14 -1.63 -0.88
N VAL A 61 9.74 -1.90 0.37
CA VAL A 61 8.73 -2.90 0.76
C VAL A 61 7.62 -2.14 1.47
N ALA A 62 6.58 -1.77 0.74
CA ALA A 62 5.59 -0.79 1.19
C ALA A 62 4.23 -0.94 0.50
N GLY A 63 3.75 -2.19 0.31
CA GLY A 63 2.51 -2.41 -0.44
C GLY A 63 2.53 -1.69 -1.80
N MET A 64 3.64 -1.76 -2.51
CA MET A 64 3.83 -1.01 -3.75
C MET A 64 3.38 -1.83 -4.95
N SER A 65 2.38 -1.32 -5.67
CA SER A 65 1.90 -1.93 -6.91
C SER A 65 2.90 -1.80 -8.05
N VAL A 66 3.06 -2.86 -8.82
CA VAL A 66 3.82 -2.84 -10.07
C VAL A 66 3.02 -2.07 -11.12
N THR A 67 3.64 -1.10 -11.76
CA THR A 67 3.08 -0.38 -12.91
C THR A 67 4.13 -0.19 -13.98
N THR A 68 3.70 -0.14 -15.25
CA THR A 68 4.60 0.10 -16.39
C THR A 68 5.43 1.38 -16.22
N GLU A 69 4.84 2.42 -15.62
CA GLU A 69 5.55 3.67 -15.38
C GLU A 69 6.66 3.51 -14.33
N ARG A 70 6.36 2.82 -13.23
CA ARG A 70 7.36 2.54 -12.17
C ARG A 70 8.47 1.62 -12.67
N GLU A 71 8.16 0.64 -13.51
CA GLU A 71 9.13 -0.28 -14.11
C GLU A 71 10.14 0.41 -15.02
N LYS A 72 9.88 1.62 -15.52
CA LYS A 72 10.87 2.41 -16.25
C LYS A 72 12.06 2.78 -15.36
N ASN A 73 11.84 3.03 -14.07
CA ASN A 73 12.82 3.58 -13.14
C ASN A 73 13.26 2.63 -12.03
N ALA A 74 12.56 1.51 -11.82
CA ALA A 74 12.87 0.51 -10.80
C ALA A 74 12.75 -0.91 -11.35
N LEU A 75 13.43 -1.87 -10.70
CA LEU A 75 13.13 -3.29 -10.83
C LEU A 75 12.10 -3.67 -9.78
N PHE A 76 11.26 -4.64 -10.10
CA PHE A 76 10.30 -5.22 -9.17
C PHE A 76 10.55 -6.72 -9.01
N SER A 77 10.36 -7.22 -7.81
CA SER A 77 10.38 -8.65 -7.50
C SER A 77 9.16 -9.36 -8.11
N GLU A 78 9.15 -10.70 -7.98
CA GLU A 78 7.91 -11.47 -8.08
C GLU A 78 6.87 -10.89 -7.10
N PRO A 79 5.58 -10.84 -7.49
CA PRO A 79 4.53 -10.33 -6.61
C PRO A 79 4.38 -11.19 -5.35
N TYR A 80 4.18 -10.53 -4.20
CA TYR A 80 3.96 -11.21 -2.94
C TYR A 80 2.52 -11.08 -2.41
N TYR A 81 1.73 -10.14 -2.94
CA TYR A 81 0.35 -9.92 -2.53
C TYR A 81 -0.51 -9.41 -3.70
N GLN A 82 -1.77 -9.87 -3.75
CA GLN A 82 -2.76 -9.36 -4.68
C GLN A 82 -3.77 -8.51 -3.92
N ALA A 83 -3.97 -7.28 -4.33
CA ALA A 83 -4.89 -6.33 -3.74
C ALA A 83 -5.93 -5.82 -4.75
N THR A 84 -6.95 -5.15 -4.26
CA THR A 84 -7.92 -4.46 -5.09
C THR A 84 -8.12 -3.03 -4.64
N GLN A 85 -8.33 -2.12 -5.57
CA GLN A 85 -8.70 -0.73 -5.27
C GLN A 85 -10.16 -0.65 -4.86
N ARG A 86 -10.41 -0.01 -3.72
CA ARG A 86 -11.74 0.20 -3.14
C ARG A 86 -12.08 1.67 -3.03
N VAL A 87 -13.37 1.94 -3.02
CA VAL A 87 -13.91 3.28 -2.74
C VAL A 87 -14.52 3.27 -1.35
N ILE A 88 -14.12 4.24 -0.52
CA ILE A 88 -14.69 4.50 0.80
C ILE A 88 -15.51 5.78 0.70
N VAL A 89 -16.70 5.78 1.24
CA VAL A 89 -17.64 6.91 1.24
C VAL A 89 -18.35 7.03 2.57
N PRO A 90 -18.98 8.17 2.91
CA PRO A 90 -19.93 8.26 4.01
C PRO A 90 -21.08 7.25 3.86
N GLU A 91 -21.64 6.75 4.97
CA GLU A 91 -22.73 5.75 4.94
C GLU A 91 -23.96 6.24 4.19
N ASP A 92 -24.30 7.52 4.28
CA ASP A 92 -25.42 8.17 3.60
C ASP A 92 -25.13 8.63 2.18
N SER A 93 -23.89 8.40 1.69
CA SER A 93 -23.45 8.80 0.34
C SER A 93 -24.30 8.16 -0.75
N LYS A 94 -24.54 8.94 -1.80
CA LYS A 94 -25.21 8.51 -3.04
C LYS A 94 -24.23 7.99 -4.10
N ILE A 95 -22.96 7.84 -3.75
CA ILE A 95 -21.95 7.19 -4.59
C ILE A 95 -22.05 5.69 -4.36
N PHE A 96 -22.37 4.91 -5.38
CA PHE A 96 -22.55 3.46 -5.29
C PHE A 96 -21.54 2.67 -6.14
N ASN A 97 -20.86 3.33 -7.07
CA ASN A 97 -19.90 2.72 -7.99
C ASN A 97 -18.92 3.76 -8.55
N LYS A 98 -18.00 3.31 -9.40
CA LYS A 98 -16.98 4.16 -10.05
C LYS A 98 -17.58 5.35 -10.81
N SER A 99 -18.70 5.17 -11.50
CA SER A 99 -19.34 6.26 -12.25
C SER A 99 -19.86 7.38 -11.35
N GLY A 100 -20.21 7.07 -10.11
CA GLY A 100 -20.63 8.08 -9.12
C GLY A 100 -19.49 9.00 -8.65
N LEU A 101 -18.25 8.69 -8.99
CA LEU A 101 -17.07 9.51 -8.65
C LEU A 101 -16.84 10.68 -9.62
N ILE A 102 -17.55 10.70 -10.76
CA ILE A 102 -17.41 11.78 -11.76
C ILE A 102 -17.74 13.13 -11.12
N GLY A 103 -16.83 14.09 -11.26
CA GLY A 103 -16.97 15.46 -10.72
C GLY A 103 -16.81 15.57 -9.20
N LYS A 104 -16.49 14.49 -8.48
CA LYS A 104 -16.37 14.46 -7.03
C LYS A 104 -14.99 14.87 -6.54
N LYS A 105 -14.91 15.30 -5.28
CA LYS A 105 -13.64 15.46 -4.57
C LYS A 105 -13.20 14.10 -4.04
N ILE A 106 -12.06 13.62 -4.50
CA ILE A 106 -11.53 12.29 -4.16
C ILE A 106 -10.24 12.45 -3.38
N GLY A 107 -10.22 11.96 -2.13
CA GLY A 107 -9.02 11.89 -1.32
C GLY A 107 -8.19 10.66 -1.66
N VAL A 108 -6.88 10.82 -1.75
CA VAL A 108 -5.92 9.74 -2.06
C VAL A 108 -4.62 9.94 -1.29
N GLN A 109 -3.87 8.87 -1.11
CA GLN A 109 -2.48 9.00 -0.68
C GLN A 109 -1.61 9.36 -1.90
N LEU A 110 -0.79 10.39 -1.73
CA LEU A 110 0.10 10.91 -2.78
C LEU A 110 1.01 9.82 -3.37
N GLY A 111 1.06 9.75 -4.70
CA GLY A 111 1.95 8.88 -5.45
C GLY A 111 1.53 7.40 -5.53
N THR A 112 0.36 7.04 -4.96
CA THR A 112 -0.18 5.68 -5.07
C THR A 112 -0.92 5.44 -6.39
N THR A 113 -1.23 4.18 -6.68
CA THR A 113 -2.09 3.81 -7.82
C THR A 113 -3.52 4.35 -7.64
N GLY A 114 -3.99 4.52 -6.41
CA GLY A 114 -5.26 5.20 -6.11
C GLY A 114 -5.26 6.66 -6.55
N ASP A 115 -4.12 7.37 -6.40
CA ASP A 115 -3.93 8.73 -6.90
C ASP A 115 -3.98 8.79 -8.44
N ILE A 116 -3.30 7.85 -9.10
CA ILE A 116 -3.32 7.74 -10.57
C ILE A 116 -4.76 7.48 -11.04
N LEU A 117 -5.43 6.49 -10.46
CA LEU A 117 -6.79 6.11 -10.83
C LEU A 117 -7.80 7.24 -10.60
N ALA A 118 -7.70 7.98 -9.50
CA ALA A 118 -8.53 9.14 -9.22
C ALA A 118 -8.35 10.24 -10.26
N SER A 119 -7.11 10.46 -10.70
CA SER A 119 -6.76 11.50 -11.69
C SER A 119 -7.30 11.20 -13.09
N GLU A 120 -7.61 9.93 -13.38
CA GLU A 120 -8.23 9.51 -14.64
C GLU A 120 -9.77 9.66 -14.65
N ILE A 121 -10.39 9.91 -13.49
CA ILE A 121 -11.85 10.06 -13.39
C ILE A 121 -12.27 11.43 -13.89
N ALA A 122 -13.19 11.45 -14.85
CA ALA A 122 -13.64 12.67 -15.49
C ALA A 122 -14.18 13.70 -14.50
N GLY A 123 -13.59 14.90 -14.50
CA GLY A 123 -14.00 16.03 -13.67
C GLY A 123 -13.73 15.84 -12.16
N ALA A 124 -13.08 14.77 -11.75
CA ALA A 124 -12.71 14.57 -10.35
C ALA A 124 -11.74 15.65 -9.86
N LYS A 125 -11.92 16.08 -8.62
CA LYS A 125 -11.00 16.97 -7.91
C LYS A 125 -10.19 16.12 -6.93
N VAL A 126 -8.98 15.74 -7.34
CA VAL A 126 -8.11 14.88 -6.52
C VAL A 126 -7.46 15.72 -5.43
N VAL A 127 -7.57 15.24 -4.19
CA VAL A 127 -6.93 15.84 -3.02
C VAL A 127 -5.95 14.84 -2.43
N GLN A 128 -4.67 15.17 -2.51
CA GLN A 128 -3.56 14.30 -2.15
C GLN A 128 -3.11 14.55 -0.70
N PHE A 129 -2.82 13.45 0.01
CA PHE A 129 -2.36 13.47 1.39
C PHE A 129 -1.12 12.59 1.56
N PRO A 130 -0.24 12.91 2.52
CA PRO A 130 0.98 12.11 2.72
C PRO A 130 0.72 10.73 3.31
N ALA A 131 -0.37 10.55 4.07
CA ALA A 131 -0.67 9.30 4.76
C ALA A 131 -2.17 8.98 4.80
N VAL A 132 -2.50 7.67 4.84
CA VAL A 132 -3.88 7.16 4.83
C VAL A 132 -4.75 7.72 5.96
N PRO A 133 -4.30 7.81 7.24
CA PRO A 133 -5.15 8.40 8.28
C PRO A 133 -5.60 9.82 8.00
N ASN A 134 -4.75 10.64 7.36
CA ASN A 134 -5.11 12.00 6.96
C ASN A 134 -6.25 12.01 5.93
N VAL A 135 -6.18 11.13 4.94
CA VAL A 135 -7.21 10.99 3.90
C VAL A 135 -8.57 10.64 4.50
N LEU A 136 -8.59 9.66 5.41
CA LEU A 136 -9.83 9.20 6.05
C LEU A 136 -10.40 10.24 7.02
N GLN A 137 -9.55 11.01 7.70
CA GLN A 137 -9.99 12.13 8.53
C GLN A 137 -10.69 13.22 7.71
N GLU A 138 -10.21 13.49 6.51
CA GLU A 138 -10.83 14.44 5.58
C GLU A 138 -12.20 13.93 5.08
N LEU A 139 -12.32 12.64 4.81
CA LEU A 139 -13.60 12.02 4.45
C LEU A 139 -14.61 12.06 5.61
N ALA A 140 -14.17 11.69 6.80
CA ALA A 140 -15.01 11.72 8.01
C ALA A 140 -15.46 13.15 8.41
N SER A 141 -14.79 14.17 7.87
CA SER A 141 -15.10 15.59 8.10
C SER A 141 -15.79 16.24 6.90
N ASP A 142 -16.32 15.47 5.94
CA ASP A 142 -17.02 15.93 4.74
C ASP A 142 -16.20 16.91 3.86
N ARG A 143 -14.87 16.86 3.95
CA ARG A 143 -14.00 17.73 3.13
C ARG A 143 -13.63 17.09 1.78
N VAL A 144 -13.77 15.77 1.66
CA VAL A 144 -13.78 15.03 0.40
C VAL A 144 -15.03 14.15 0.32
N ASP A 145 -15.48 13.80 -0.88
CA ASP A 145 -16.72 13.03 -1.12
C ASP A 145 -16.46 11.51 -1.07
N ALA A 146 -15.25 11.10 -1.40
CA ALA A 146 -14.82 9.70 -1.45
C ALA A 146 -13.32 9.57 -1.23
N VAL A 147 -12.87 8.38 -0.86
CA VAL A 147 -11.46 8.00 -0.79
C VAL A 147 -11.24 6.76 -1.65
N ILE A 148 -10.14 6.72 -2.41
CA ILE A 148 -9.69 5.51 -3.09
C ILE A 148 -8.50 4.95 -2.31
N LEU A 149 -8.59 3.69 -1.94
CA LEU A 149 -7.60 2.99 -1.12
C LEU A 149 -7.64 1.48 -1.42
N ASP A 150 -6.53 0.79 -1.22
CA ASP A 150 -6.45 -0.66 -1.36
C ASP A 150 -7.30 -1.36 -0.28
N ASP A 151 -7.82 -2.54 -0.60
CA ASP A 151 -8.80 -3.28 0.21
C ASP A 151 -8.34 -3.60 1.64
N ALA A 152 -7.11 -4.08 1.81
CA ALA A 152 -6.61 -4.44 3.13
C ALA A 152 -6.43 -3.22 4.05
N PRO A 153 -5.77 -2.12 3.65
CA PRO A 153 -5.78 -0.87 4.39
C PRO A 153 -7.18 -0.31 4.62
N ALA A 154 -8.05 -0.32 3.61
CA ALA A 154 -9.43 0.13 3.75
C ALA A 154 -10.16 -0.61 4.88
N THR A 155 -10.07 -1.95 4.88
CA THR A 155 -10.70 -2.80 5.90
C THR A 155 -10.14 -2.54 7.30
N GLN A 156 -8.83 -2.34 7.42
CA GLN A 156 -8.20 -2.11 8.72
C GLN A 156 -8.52 -0.73 9.30
N TYR A 157 -8.47 0.31 8.46
CA TYR A 157 -8.67 1.67 8.95
C TYR A 157 -10.13 2.05 9.14
N ILE A 158 -11.06 1.49 8.37
CA ILE A 158 -12.49 1.86 8.48
C ILE A 158 -13.06 1.55 9.85
N THR A 159 -12.51 0.57 10.56
CA THR A 159 -12.93 0.22 11.92
C THR A 159 -12.73 1.34 12.94
N ALA A 160 -11.83 2.28 12.65
CA ALA A 160 -11.55 3.44 13.50
C ALA A 160 -12.41 4.66 13.16
N PHE A 161 -13.23 4.59 12.10
CA PHE A 161 -14.04 5.69 11.61
C PHE A 161 -15.52 5.27 11.55
N THR A 162 -16.34 5.82 12.42
CA THR A 162 -17.81 5.62 12.36
C THR A 162 -18.41 6.43 11.22
N GLY A 163 -19.48 5.92 10.62
CA GLY A 163 -20.20 6.61 9.56
C GLY A 163 -19.58 6.51 8.17
N LEU A 164 -18.57 5.67 7.98
CA LEU A 164 -17.96 5.37 6.68
C LEU A 164 -18.26 3.94 6.25
N LYS A 165 -18.34 3.70 4.93
CA LYS A 165 -18.49 2.37 4.33
C LYS A 165 -17.56 2.19 3.14
N ILE A 166 -17.16 0.93 2.91
CA ILE A 166 -16.43 0.50 1.70
C ILE A 166 -17.47 0.03 0.68
N LEU A 167 -17.40 0.52 -0.56
CA LEU A 167 -18.25 0.05 -1.64
C LEU A 167 -17.91 -1.42 -2.01
N GLY A 168 -18.94 -2.22 -2.29
CA GLY A 168 -18.80 -3.65 -2.49
C GLY A 168 -17.95 -4.05 -3.71
N SER A 169 -18.03 -3.29 -4.80
CA SER A 169 -17.29 -3.61 -6.03
C SER A 169 -15.92 -2.95 -6.05
N PRO A 170 -14.84 -3.70 -6.34
CA PRO A 170 -13.53 -3.12 -6.59
C PRO A 170 -13.53 -2.30 -7.88
N ILE A 171 -12.64 -1.31 -7.95
CA ILE A 171 -12.48 -0.44 -9.12
C ILE A 171 -11.14 -0.62 -9.83
N GLY A 172 -10.28 -1.49 -9.31
CA GLY A 172 -9.00 -1.87 -9.90
C GLY A 172 -8.40 -3.08 -9.20
N ASN A 173 -7.44 -3.71 -9.87
CA ASN A 173 -6.64 -4.82 -9.32
C ASN A 173 -5.19 -4.37 -9.20
N GLU A 174 -4.52 -4.85 -8.16
CA GLU A 174 -3.17 -4.47 -7.79
C GLU A 174 -2.32 -5.70 -7.51
N SER A 175 -1.04 -5.65 -7.89
CA SER A 175 -0.04 -6.66 -7.54
C SER A 175 1.11 -5.98 -6.79
N TYR A 176 1.28 -6.30 -5.52
CA TYR A 176 2.38 -5.75 -4.73
C TYR A 176 3.65 -6.53 -4.95
N ALA A 177 4.73 -5.79 -5.17
CA ALA A 177 6.07 -6.35 -5.27
C ALA A 177 7.09 -5.42 -4.58
N ILE A 178 8.28 -5.95 -4.35
CA ILE A 178 9.38 -5.21 -3.76
C ILE A 178 10.11 -4.47 -4.87
N ALA A 179 10.25 -3.15 -4.71
CA ALA A 179 11.00 -2.35 -5.66
C ALA A 179 12.48 -2.26 -5.27
N MET A 180 13.35 -2.24 -6.28
CA MET A 180 14.80 -2.18 -6.18
C MET A 180 15.36 -1.22 -7.21
N LYS A 181 16.59 -0.74 -6.98
CA LYS A 181 17.31 0.10 -7.95
C LYS A 181 17.36 -0.58 -9.32
N LYS A 182 17.07 0.16 -10.39
CA LYS A 182 16.95 -0.34 -11.77
C LYS A 182 18.18 -1.16 -12.26
N SER A 183 19.35 -0.87 -11.75
CA SER A 183 20.60 -1.57 -12.12
C SER A 183 20.91 -2.80 -11.26
N ASN A 184 20.17 -3.07 -10.18
CA ASN A 184 20.53 -4.11 -9.21
C ASN A 184 19.85 -5.46 -9.49
N HIS A 185 20.16 -6.06 -10.65
CA HIS A 185 19.62 -7.34 -11.08
C HIS A 185 19.99 -8.51 -10.15
N ALA A 186 21.21 -8.48 -9.58
CA ALA A 186 21.67 -9.52 -8.67
C ALA A 186 20.83 -9.54 -7.37
N LEU A 187 20.47 -8.37 -6.84
CA LEU A 187 19.58 -8.29 -5.67
C LEU A 187 18.17 -8.79 -6.02
N LYS A 188 17.64 -8.37 -7.19
CA LYS A 188 16.32 -8.84 -7.66
C LYS A 188 16.27 -10.37 -7.71
N GLU A 189 17.26 -11.01 -8.32
CA GLU A 189 17.31 -12.48 -8.42
C GLU A 189 17.25 -13.15 -7.04
N LYS A 190 18.03 -12.65 -6.07
CA LYS A 190 18.02 -13.17 -4.69
C LYS A 190 16.69 -12.95 -3.98
N VAL A 191 16.08 -11.77 -4.15
CA VAL A 191 14.77 -11.45 -3.57
C VAL A 191 13.70 -12.36 -4.16
N ASP A 192 13.69 -12.57 -5.48
CA ASP A 192 12.75 -13.46 -6.15
C ASP A 192 12.90 -14.92 -5.66
N GLN A 193 14.13 -15.41 -5.55
CA GLN A 193 14.41 -16.74 -5.00
C GLN A 193 13.90 -16.88 -3.56
N THR A 194 14.05 -15.83 -2.74
CA THR A 194 13.57 -15.84 -1.35
C THR A 194 12.04 -15.87 -1.31
N ILE A 195 11.37 -15.02 -2.09
CA ILE A 195 9.90 -14.99 -2.16
C ILE A 195 9.36 -16.34 -2.62
N ASN A 196 9.94 -16.94 -3.66
CA ASN A 196 9.51 -18.23 -4.17
C ASN A 196 9.71 -19.33 -3.13
N ARG A 197 10.86 -19.38 -2.46
CA ARG A 197 11.13 -20.32 -1.38
C ARG A 197 10.15 -20.17 -0.23
N MET A 198 9.85 -18.93 0.18
CA MET A 198 8.86 -18.67 1.23
C MET A 198 7.44 -19.13 0.85
N LYS A 199 7.08 -19.07 -0.44
CA LYS A 199 5.82 -19.63 -0.95
C LYS A 199 5.82 -21.15 -0.91
N GLU A 200 6.93 -21.78 -1.26
CA GLU A 200 7.06 -23.24 -1.31
C GLU A 200 7.11 -23.89 0.08
N ASP A 201 7.78 -23.27 1.05
CA ASP A 201 7.98 -23.81 2.40
C ASP A 201 6.92 -23.37 3.43
N GLY A 202 5.92 -22.60 2.99
CA GLY A 202 4.78 -22.16 3.81
C GLY A 202 5.02 -20.93 4.68
N ARG A 203 6.21 -20.32 4.67
CA ARG A 203 6.48 -19.09 5.42
C ARG A 203 5.63 -17.92 4.93
N MET A 204 5.38 -17.82 3.62
CA MET A 204 4.51 -16.77 3.06
C MET A 204 3.08 -16.95 3.57
N ASP A 205 2.54 -18.16 3.55
CA ASP A 205 1.19 -18.44 4.07
C ASP A 205 1.08 -18.14 5.57
N ALA A 206 2.12 -18.44 6.34
CA ALA A 206 2.18 -18.12 7.77
C ALA A 206 2.14 -16.59 8.01
N LEU A 207 2.86 -15.80 7.20
CA LEU A 207 2.81 -14.33 7.28
C LEU A 207 1.44 -13.79 6.87
N LEU A 208 0.86 -14.29 5.78
CA LEU A 208 -0.48 -13.91 5.34
C LEU A 208 -1.51 -14.21 6.43
N LYS A 209 -1.47 -15.39 7.01
CA LYS A 209 -2.36 -15.77 8.11
C LYS A 209 -2.18 -14.88 9.34
N LYS A 210 -0.96 -14.52 9.70
CA LYS A 210 -0.64 -13.65 10.83
C LYS A 210 -1.29 -12.27 10.71
N TYR A 211 -1.27 -11.68 9.53
CA TYR A 211 -1.70 -10.28 9.33
C TYR A 211 -3.10 -10.13 8.75
N PHE A 212 -3.60 -11.11 8.00
CA PHE A 212 -4.90 -11.05 7.32
C PHE A 212 -5.91 -12.07 7.83
N GLY A 213 -5.51 -12.96 8.75
CA GLY A 213 -6.36 -14.06 9.23
C GLY A 213 -6.38 -15.26 8.29
N GLU A 214 -7.24 -16.24 8.55
CA GLU A 214 -7.39 -17.38 7.65
C GLU A 214 -7.92 -16.91 6.30
N THR A 215 -7.22 -17.25 5.23
CA THR A 215 -7.65 -17.01 3.85
C THR A 215 -9.03 -17.64 3.65
N ARG A 216 -10.01 -16.82 3.31
CA ARG A 216 -11.33 -17.31 2.92
C ARG A 216 -11.33 -17.82 1.49
#